data_d889ca65bcdfa9bca2f6d1bc55c5de3e
#
_entry.id   d889ca65bcdfa9bca2f6d1bc55c5de3e
#
_cell.length_a   1.000
_cell.length_b   1.000
_cell.length_c   1.000
_cell.angle_alpha   90.00
_cell.angle_beta   90.00
_cell.angle_gamma   90.00
#
_symmetry.space_group_name_H-M   'P 1'
#
loop_
_entity.id
_entity.type
_entity.pdbx_description
1 polymer ?
#
loop_
_entity_poly.entity_id
_entity_poly.type
_entity_poly.pdbx_seq_one_letter_code
_entity_poly.pdbx_strand_id
1 'polypeptide(L)'
;MILAAVIALLGMGYVFMGREKTMADRLRSGGGTADTAAGLTVRAAGFALLGVIPGSLYLGGAGRSVQAASLCAGLAVQLCWMLPKLRAQEPASLTVAEICAKDRFARAGLGAVEVLSLLSLTAGALAMAARVLASVFSLHTTISLGAAALLSLMLTVLCGAAARRNMDRLGVALAAGTVLAAFVLAQEMLGSAKIPLTELLAPKKAESVLGWTTVASDALWGVGAVGLVAFPHRALAAEREKAMRRGGRIGTAAIALLTLLCAGAGLLGRAADATLESRTAAETILIQIVTMESLPKPLSAVLTAGLTSALLLSAGAMMTEVGSIAAWDIALPLTGETREKPLMRTAMGAAALSAVLAFVLALDPNRPLQDYALAGLLLSTVTAAFLWARFCRWEACPLGEWMGLGLGAAAAVGWALIPATRLFGMIGAIPCALLTLLPQLLIGRWTQKKAEKAAQASEKPEKTDEPEREKAEEAAEAEEVWAEAEEELDQTEETAEVHENAAAEEAEAEAAEPTEEEKTNGSFDL
;
A
#
# COMPACT_ATOMS: atom_id res chain seq x y z
N MET A 1 14.88 -16.00 24.49
CA MET A 1 14.47 -16.41 23.12
C MET A 1 13.95 -15.25 22.27
N ILE A 2 13.05 -14.38 22.76
CA ILE A 2 12.60 -13.20 21.99
C ILE A 2 13.78 -12.32 21.58
N LEU A 3 14.68 -11.99 22.51
CA LEU A 3 15.88 -11.22 22.20
C LEU A 3 16.75 -11.94 21.15
N ALA A 4 16.92 -13.25 21.25
CA ALA A 4 17.65 -14.03 20.25
C ALA A 4 16.96 -14.02 18.87
N ALA A 5 15.62 -14.10 18.83
CA ALA A 5 14.87 -14.00 17.58
C ALA A 5 15.00 -12.60 16.96
N VAL A 6 14.92 -11.54 17.76
CA VAL A 6 15.12 -10.17 17.31
C VAL A 6 16.55 -9.94 16.81
N ILE A 7 17.57 -10.44 17.54
CA ILE A 7 18.98 -10.37 17.11
C ILE A 7 19.17 -11.15 15.80
N ALA A 8 18.55 -12.34 15.67
CA ALA A 8 18.60 -13.11 14.44
C ALA A 8 17.94 -12.37 13.26
N LEU A 9 16.80 -11.72 13.48
CA LEU A 9 16.13 -10.88 12.46
C LEU A 9 17.00 -9.69 12.04
N LEU A 10 17.56 -8.98 13.00
CA LEU A 10 18.47 -7.85 12.73
C LEU A 10 19.74 -8.32 12.03
N GLY A 11 20.32 -9.45 12.47
CA GLY A 11 21.50 -10.08 11.84
C GLY A 11 21.22 -10.49 10.40
N MET A 12 20.07 -11.12 10.13
CA MET A 12 19.66 -11.44 8.76
C MET A 12 19.47 -10.16 7.93
N GLY A 13 18.83 -9.12 8.49
CA GLY A 13 18.70 -7.81 7.84
C GLY A 13 20.06 -7.27 7.43
N TYR A 14 21.02 -7.33 8.31
CA TYR A 14 22.40 -6.86 8.06
C TYR A 14 23.12 -7.70 7.02
N VAL A 15 23.10 -9.02 7.13
CA VAL A 15 23.79 -9.96 6.20
C VAL A 15 23.25 -9.85 4.78
N PHE A 16 21.93 -9.68 4.63
CA PHE A 16 21.28 -9.54 3.32
C PHE A 16 21.04 -8.08 2.92
N MET A 17 21.75 -7.13 3.55
CA MET A 17 21.62 -5.70 3.25
C MET A 17 22.12 -5.41 1.84
N GLY A 18 21.26 -5.62 0.85
CA GLY A 18 21.47 -5.15 -0.52
C GLY A 18 21.23 -3.65 -0.58
N ARG A 19 22.21 -2.89 -1.07
CA ARG A 19 22.03 -1.45 -1.31
C ARG A 19 21.13 -1.27 -2.52
N GLU A 20 19.90 -0.84 -2.29
CA GLU A 20 19.04 -0.33 -3.34
C GLU A 20 19.68 0.93 -3.91
N LYS A 21 19.90 0.95 -5.23
CA LYS A 21 20.56 2.09 -5.89
C LYS A 21 19.55 3.15 -6.30
N THR A 22 18.35 2.73 -6.65
CA THR A 22 17.28 3.60 -7.15
C THR A 22 15.97 3.41 -6.40
N MET A 23 15.11 4.42 -6.44
CA MET A 23 13.77 4.34 -5.89
C MET A 23 12.91 3.33 -6.65
N ALA A 24 13.13 3.22 -7.97
CA ALA A 24 12.47 2.21 -8.81
C ALA A 24 12.86 0.78 -8.40
N ASP A 25 14.14 0.52 -8.06
CA ASP A 25 14.59 -0.78 -7.54
C ASP A 25 13.87 -1.11 -6.22
N ARG A 26 13.72 -0.12 -5.35
CA ARG A 26 13.00 -0.26 -4.09
C ARG A 26 11.53 -0.65 -4.30
N LEU A 27 10.83 0.02 -5.21
CA LEU A 27 9.44 -0.25 -5.55
C LEU A 27 9.26 -1.59 -6.28
N ARG A 28 10.24 -2.03 -7.09
CA ARG A 28 10.22 -3.30 -7.84
C ARG A 28 10.83 -4.50 -7.10
N SER A 29 11.06 -4.38 -5.82
CA SER A 29 11.75 -5.39 -5.01
C SER A 29 10.94 -6.68 -4.73
N GLY A 30 9.80 -6.87 -5.37
CA GLY A 30 8.80 -7.90 -5.03
C GLY A 30 9.19 -9.36 -5.29
N GLY A 31 10.15 -9.62 -6.17
CA GLY A 31 10.58 -10.99 -6.48
C GLY A 31 9.53 -11.84 -7.21
N GLY A 32 9.66 -13.17 -7.06
CA GLY A 32 8.80 -14.16 -7.70
C GLY A 32 7.45 -14.36 -7.01
N THR A 33 6.72 -15.39 -7.45
CA THR A 33 5.38 -15.75 -6.93
C THR A 33 5.38 -16.00 -5.42
N ALA A 34 6.36 -16.75 -4.92
CA ALA A 34 6.46 -17.07 -3.48
C ALA A 34 6.76 -15.84 -2.64
N ASP A 35 7.63 -14.94 -3.12
CA ASP A 35 7.99 -13.71 -2.43
C ASP A 35 6.81 -12.73 -2.37
N THR A 36 6.05 -12.64 -3.46
CA THR A 36 4.83 -11.83 -3.50
C THR A 36 3.81 -12.36 -2.50
N ALA A 37 3.53 -13.66 -2.51
CA ALA A 37 2.60 -14.29 -1.57
C ALA A 37 3.04 -14.10 -0.12
N ALA A 38 4.31 -14.35 0.19
CA ALA A 38 4.87 -14.17 1.53
C ALA A 38 4.75 -12.72 2.01
N GLY A 39 5.13 -11.76 1.15
CA GLY A 39 5.05 -10.35 1.49
C GLY A 39 3.62 -9.85 1.75
N LEU A 40 2.63 -10.36 1.01
CA LEU A 40 1.21 -10.09 1.27
C LEU A 40 0.78 -10.67 2.62
N THR A 41 1.14 -11.93 2.89
CA THR A 41 0.74 -12.63 4.11
C THR A 41 1.34 -11.99 5.37
N VAL A 42 2.61 -11.55 5.35
CA VAL A 42 3.24 -10.84 6.48
C VAL A 42 2.55 -9.52 6.79
N ARG A 43 2.17 -8.76 5.76
CA ARG A 43 1.43 -7.50 5.95
C ARG A 43 0.07 -7.74 6.60
N ALA A 44 -0.60 -8.84 6.22
CA ALA A 44 -1.86 -9.24 6.83
C ALA A 44 -1.67 -9.76 8.26
N ALA A 45 -0.57 -10.46 8.55
CA ALA A 45 -0.21 -10.97 9.88
C ALA A 45 0.14 -9.84 10.88
N GLY A 46 -0.43 -8.65 10.70
CA GLY A 46 -0.38 -7.54 11.63
C GLY A 46 -1.46 -7.65 12.72
N PHE A 47 -1.57 -6.60 13.51
CA PHE A 47 -2.46 -6.55 14.67
C PHE A 47 -3.94 -6.80 14.35
N ALA A 48 -4.40 -6.46 13.14
CA ALA A 48 -5.80 -6.69 12.75
C ALA A 48 -6.13 -8.18 12.77
N LEU A 49 -5.23 -9.01 12.24
CA LEU A 49 -5.40 -10.46 12.21
C LEU A 49 -5.09 -11.11 13.56
N LEU A 50 -4.00 -10.68 14.22
CA LEU A 50 -3.50 -11.31 15.45
C LEU A 50 -4.15 -10.79 16.74
N GLY A 51 -4.82 -9.64 16.70
CA GLY A 51 -5.46 -9.02 17.87
C GLY A 51 -6.94 -8.77 17.67
N VAL A 52 -7.31 -7.98 16.62
CA VAL A 52 -8.70 -7.52 16.44
C VAL A 52 -9.64 -8.67 16.10
N ILE A 53 -9.28 -9.52 15.12
CA ILE A 53 -10.14 -10.65 14.70
C ILE A 53 -10.37 -11.64 15.86
N PRO A 54 -9.33 -12.20 16.52
CA PRO A 54 -9.56 -13.11 17.64
C PRO A 54 -10.29 -12.45 18.80
N GLY A 55 -9.99 -11.21 19.14
CA GLY A 55 -10.69 -10.46 20.20
C GLY A 55 -12.16 -10.21 19.90
N SER A 56 -12.48 -9.90 18.64
CA SER A 56 -13.87 -9.71 18.21
C SER A 56 -14.70 -11.01 18.30
N LEU A 57 -14.13 -12.15 17.88
CA LEU A 57 -14.82 -13.45 17.99
C LEU A 57 -14.89 -13.93 19.44
N TYR A 58 -13.86 -13.64 20.23
CA TYR A 58 -13.89 -13.93 21.66
C TYR A 58 -15.09 -13.25 22.37
N LEU A 59 -15.38 -11.99 22.09
CA LEU A 59 -16.50 -11.25 22.69
C LEU A 59 -17.84 -11.54 22.01
N GLY A 60 -17.90 -11.39 20.70
CA GLY A 60 -19.13 -11.41 19.93
C GLY A 60 -19.52 -12.78 19.39
N GLY A 61 -18.74 -13.83 19.67
CA GLY A 61 -19.03 -15.19 19.21
C GLY A 61 -18.97 -15.33 17.68
N ALA A 62 -19.66 -16.34 17.17
CA ALA A 62 -19.68 -16.65 15.74
C ALA A 62 -20.28 -15.52 14.87
N GLY A 63 -21.11 -14.64 15.41
CA GLY A 63 -21.69 -13.52 14.68
C GLY A 63 -20.65 -12.54 14.13
N ARG A 64 -19.47 -12.44 14.78
CA ARG A 64 -18.34 -11.59 14.33
C ARG A 64 -17.50 -12.22 13.20
N SER A 65 -17.80 -13.45 12.78
CA SER A 65 -17.12 -14.07 11.63
C SER A 65 -17.33 -13.27 10.34
N VAL A 66 -18.41 -12.49 10.23
CA VAL A 66 -18.68 -11.56 9.11
C VAL A 66 -17.55 -10.57 8.93
N GLN A 67 -16.97 -10.04 10.02
CA GLN A 67 -15.83 -9.11 9.98
C GLN A 67 -14.60 -9.77 9.33
N ALA A 68 -14.26 -10.97 9.76
CA ALA A 68 -13.14 -11.75 9.22
C ALA A 68 -13.35 -12.10 7.74
N ALA A 69 -14.55 -12.57 7.40
CA ALA A 69 -14.92 -12.95 6.04
C ALA A 69 -14.91 -11.74 5.08
N SER A 70 -15.45 -10.60 5.51
CA SER A 70 -15.50 -9.38 4.69
C SER A 70 -14.11 -8.82 4.43
N LEU A 71 -13.21 -8.82 5.44
CA LEU A 71 -11.82 -8.42 5.28
C LEU A 71 -11.13 -9.27 4.19
N CYS A 72 -11.25 -10.60 4.27
CA CYS A 72 -10.69 -11.51 3.28
C CYS A 72 -11.31 -11.30 1.89
N ALA A 73 -12.63 -11.10 1.81
CA ALA A 73 -13.32 -10.84 0.56
C ALA A 73 -12.84 -9.54 -0.10
N GLY A 74 -12.68 -8.46 0.67
CA GLY A 74 -12.16 -7.18 0.17
C GLY A 74 -10.75 -7.33 -0.42
N LEU A 75 -9.83 -8.01 0.29
CA LEU A 75 -8.49 -8.30 -0.20
C LEU A 75 -8.51 -9.21 -1.44
N ALA A 76 -9.41 -10.19 -1.50
CA ALA A 76 -9.57 -11.04 -2.67
C ALA A 76 -10.04 -10.23 -3.90
N VAL A 77 -11.03 -9.35 -3.74
CA VAL A 77 -11.50 -8.43 -4.78
C VAL A 77 -10.36 -7.54 -5.26
N GLN A 78 -9.62 -6.94 -4.34
CA GLN A 78 -8.49 -6.07 -4.68
C GLN A 78 -7.40 -6.82 -5.46
N LEU A 79 -6.87 -7.91 -4.90
CA LEU A 79 -5.67 -8.58 -5.41
C LEU A 79 -5.93 -9.53 -6.58
N CYS A 80 -7.09 -10.22 -6.59
CA CYS A 80 -7.37 -11.24 -7.60
C CYS A 80 -8.17 -10.72 -8.79
N TRP A 81 -8.92 -9.64 -8.62
CA TRP A 81 -9.83 -9.14 -9.64
C TRP A 81 -9.50 -7.70 -10.11
N MET A 82 -9.40 -6.73 -9.19
CA MET A 82 -9.19 -5.33 -9.58
C MET A 82 -7.76 -5.08 -10.05
N LEU A 83 -6.76 -5.44 -9.24
CA LEU A 83 -5.35 -5.13 -9.51
C LEU A 83 -4.84 -5.68 -10.84
N PRO A 84 -5.13 -6.95 -11.26
CA PRO A 84 -4.70 -7.45 -12.55
C PRO A 84 -5.25 -6.68 -13.75
N LYS A 85 -6.49 -6.17 -13.63
CA LYS A 85 -7.12 -5.36 -14.69
C LYS A 85 -6.54 -3.95 -14.74
N LEU A 86 -6.33 -3.33 -13.57
CA LEU A 86 -5.72 -2.01 -13.47
C LEU A 86 -4.27 -2.02 -13.97
N ARG A 87 -3.50 -3.04 -13.62
CA ARG A 87 -2.13 -3.22 -14.12
C ARG A 87 -2.07 -3.38 -15.64
N ALA A 88 -3.07 -4.06 -16.24
CA ALA A 88 -3.15 -4.19 -17.69
C ALA A 88 -3.47 -2.85 -18.40
N GLN A 89 -4.16 -1.93 -17.71
CA GLN A 89 -4.44 -0.58 -18.22
C GLN A 89 -3.23 0.35 -18.11
N GLU A 90 -2.48 0.24 -17.00
CA GLU A 90 -1.34 1.11 -16.66
C GLU A 90 -0.10 0.25 -16.34
N PRO A 91 0.55 -0.35 -17.34
CA PRO A 91 1.63 -1.32 -17.11
C PRO A 91 2.91 -0.69 -16.55
N ALA A 92 3.12 0.62 -16.71
CA ALA A 92 4.29 1.32 -16.22
C ALA A 92 4.18 1.78 -14.76
N SER A 93 2.96 1.92 -14.24
CA SER A 93 2.72 2.46 -12.89
C SER A 93 3.23 1.51 -11.80
N LEU A 94 3.84 2.09 -10.75
CA LEU A 94 4.46 1.36 -9.64
C LEU A 94 3.64 1.45 -8.35
N THR A 95 2.75 2.44 -8.25
CA THR A 95 1.94 2.71 -7.06
C THR A 95 0.46 2.81 -7.39
N VAL A 96 -0.38 2.70 -6.36
CA VAL A 96 -1.84 2.84 -6.50
C VAL A 96 -2.22 4.28 -6.81
N ALA A 97 -1.60 5.24 -6.15
CA ALA A 97 -1.87 6.65 -6.39
C ALA A 97 -1.53 7.06 -7.84
N GLU A 98 -0.46 6.50 -8.41
CA GLU A 98 -0.07 6.70 -9.81
C GLU A 98 -1.10 6.12 -10.80
N ILE A 99 -1.68 4.96 -10.48
CA ILE A 99 -2.75 4.34 -11.29
C ILE A 99 -4.03 5.17 -11.21
N CYS A 100 -4.39 5.66 -10.02
CA CYS A 100 -5.69 6.22 -9.72
C CYS A 100 -5.82 7.70 -10.07
N ALA A 101 -4.81 8.52 -9.76
CA ALA A 101 -4.85 9.96 -9.92
C ALA A 101 -3.97 10.40 -11.10
N LYS A 102 -4.55 11.16 -12.02
CA LYS A 102 -3.84 11.68 -13.20
C LYS A 102 -3.22 13.05 -12.94
N ASP A 103 -3.86 13.85 -12.10
CA ASP A 103 -3.28 15.13 -11.68
C ASP A 103 -2.21 14.93 -10.61
N ARG A 104 -1.08 15.68 -10.74
CA ARG A 104 0.07 15.59 -9.84
C ARG A 104 -0.27 15.88 -8.38
N PHE A 105 -1.16 16.84 -8.17
CA PHE A 105 -1.57 17.21 -6.82
C PHE A 105 -2.58 16.21 -6.26
N ALA A 106 -3.54 15.73 -7.07
CA ALA A 106 -4.45 14.67 -6.65
C ALA A 106 -3.69 13.38 -6.29
N ARG A 107 -2.63 13.04 -7.03
CA ARG A 107 -1.72 11.95 -6.71
C ARG A 107 -1.05 12.15 -5.35
N ALA A 108 -0.50 13.35 -5.10
CA ALA A 108 0.13 13.67 -3.83
C ALA A 108 -0.86 13.64 -2.66
N GLY A 109 -2.07 14.17 -2.87
CA GLY A 109 -3.14 14.14 -1.87
C GLY A 109 -3.62 12.73 -1.56
N LEU A 110 -3.80 11.86 -2.58
CA LEU A 110 -4.14 10.45 -2.39
C LEU A 110 -3.02 9.72 -1.63
N GLY A 111 -1.76 9.95 -2.00
CA GLY A 111 -0.60 9.44 -1.26
C GLY A 111 -0.60 9.88 0.22
N ALA A 112 -1.00 11.12 0.52
CA ALA A 112 -1.12 11.58 1.91
C ALA A 112 -2.21 10.82 2.68
N VAL A 113 -3.37 10.55 2.07
CA VAL A 113 -4.43 9.74 2.69
C VAL A 113 -3.94 8.31 2.93
N GLU A 114 -3.22 7.72 1.98
CA GLU A 114 -2.60 6.40 2.11
C GLU A 114 -1.58 6.35 3.25
N VAL A 115 -0.73 7.37 3.38
CA VAL A 115 0.21 7.49 4.50
C VAL A 115 -0.52 7.56 5.84
N LEU A 116 -1.59 8.34 5.97
CA LEU A 116 -2.38 8.43 7.20
C LEU A 116 -3.06 7.09 7.55
N SER A 117 -3.58 6.37 6.54
CA SER A 117 -4.13 5.03 6.72
C SER A 117 -3.07 4.06 7.27
N LEU A 118 -1.91 3.98 6.60
CA LEU A 118 -0.81 3.12 7.02
C LEU A 118 -0.24 3.49 8.38
N LEU A 119 -0.19 4.79 8.71
CA LEU A 119 0.26 5.27 10.01
C LEU A 119 -0.64 4.76 11.15
N SER A 120 -1.96 4.80 10.97
CA SER A 120 -2.91 4.24 11.94
C SER A 120 -2.71 2.74 12.13
N LEU A 121 -2.54 1.99 11.03
CA LEU A 121 -2.30 0.55 11.07
C LEU A 121 -0.94 0.21 11.71
N THR A 122 0.09 1.01 11.46
CA THR A 122 1.41 0.88 12.09
C THR A 122 1.31 1.09 13.59
N ALA A 123 0.57 2.11 14.04
CA ALA A 123 0.34 2.38 15.47
C ALA A 123 -0.34 1.19 16.17
N GLY A 124 -1.34 0.58 15.53
CA GLY A 124 -1.98 -0.64 16.04
C GLY A 124 -1.02 -1.83 16.14
N ALA A 125 -0.15 -2.03 15.13
CA ALA A 125 0.83 -3.11 15.14
C ALA A 125 1.88 -2.90 16.25
N LEU A 126 2.35 -1.66 16.46
CA LEU A 126 3.25 -1.32 17.56
C LEU A 126 2.58 -1.50 18.93
N ALA A 127 1.31 -1.07 19.07
CA ALA A 127 0.55 -1.26 20.30
C ALA A 127 0.40 -2.73 20.67
N MET A 128 0.08 -3.59 19.69
CA MET A 128 0.00 -5.05 19.92
C MET A 128 1.36 -5.64 20.26
N ALA A 129 2.43 -5.28 19.54
CA ALA A 129 3.79 -5.73 19.84
C ALA A 129 4.22 -5.29 21.25
N ALA A 130 3.88 -4.06 21.65
CA ALA A 130 4.15 -3.56 23.00
C ALA A 130 3.43 -4.38 24.09
N ARG A 131 2.18 -4.78 23.85
CA ARG A 131 1.43 -5.65 24.79
C ARG A 131 2.10 -7.02 24.93
N VAL A 132 2.59 -7.62 23.84
CA VAL A 132 3.35 -8.88 23.89
C VAL A 132 4.65 -8.69 24.69
N LEU A 133 5.43 -7.65 24.40
CA LEU A 133 6.68 -7.37 25.10
C LEU A 133 6.45 -7.07 26.58
N ALA A 134 5.43 -6.29 26.91
CA ALA A 134 5.06 -5.94 28.28
C ALA A 134 4.67 -7.22 29.07
N SER A 135 3.88 -8.12 28.47
CA SER A 135 3.46 -9.34 29.16
C SER A 135 4.61 -10.31 29.45
N VAL A 136 5.58 -10.40 28.50
CA VAL A 136 6.70 -11.36 28.63
C VAL A 136 7.82 -10.84 29.54
N PHE A 137 8.14 -9.55 29.44
CA PHE A 137 9.26 -8.95 30.19
C PHE A 137 8.81 -8.20 31.45
N SER A 138 7.49 -8.19 31.74
CA SER A 138 6.90 -7.42 32.86
C SER A 138 7.35 -5.95 32.83
N LEU A 139 7.52 -5.38 31.63
CA LEU A 139 7.92 -4.00 31.41
C LEU A 139 6.71 -3.06 31.36
N HIS A 140 6.95 -1.80 31.71
CA HIS A 140 5.93 -0.77 31.49
C HIS A 140 5.58 -0.65 30.00
N THR A 141 4.29 -0.53 29.67
CA THR A 141 3.79 -0.55 28.27
C THR A 141 4.46 0.50 27.39
N THR A 142 4.75 1.71 27.92
CA THR A 142 5.43 2.77 27.15
C THR A 142 6.86 2.39 26.77
N ILE A 143 7.59 1.72 27.67
CA ILE A 143 8.95 1.23 27.37
C ILE A 143 8.90 0.15 26.31
N SER A 144 7.97 -0.79 26.45
CA SER A 144 7.74 -1.85 25.47
C SER A 144 7.35 -1.29 24.10
N LEU A 145 6.54 -0.23 24.06
CA LEU A 145 6.14 0.48 22.86
C LEU A 145 7.35 1.16 22.19
N GLY A 146 8.18 1.83 22.96
CA GLY A 146 9.43 2.44 22.46
C GLY A 146 10.38 1.39 21.87
N ALA A 147 10.53 0.24 22.56
CA ALA A 147 11.30 -0.88 22.06
C ALA A 147 10.73 -1.45 20.75
N ALA A 148 9.42 -1.66 20.67
CA ALA A 148 8.76 -2.13 19.45
C ALA A 148 8.94 -1.17 18.27
N ALA A 149 8.78 0.15 18.50
CA ALA A 149 8.97 1.18 17.49
C ALA A 149 10.42 1.21 16.99
N LEU A 150 11.38 1.20 17.91
CA LEU A 150 12.82 1.19 17.57
C LEU A 150 13.20 -0.06 16.78
N LEU A 151 12.78 -1.24 17.22
CA LEU A 151 13.09 -2.50 16.55
C LEU A 151 12.45 -2.57 15.14
N SER A 152 11.20 -2.13 15.00
CA SER A 152 10.54 -2.06 13.68
C SER A 152 11.24 -1.08 12.75
N LEU A 153 11.69 0.07 13.27
CA LEU A 153 12.45 1.05 12.51
C LEU A 153 13.82 0.49 12.08
N MET A 154 14.54 -0.18 12.99
CA MET A 154 15.81 -0.84 12.66
C MET A 154 15.63 -1.87 11.56
N LEU A 155 14.58 -2.71 11.63
CA LEU A 155 14.24 -3.65 10.56
C LEU A 155 13.95 -2.93 9.23
N THR A 156 13.27 -1.78 9.28
CA THR A 156 12.97 -0.96 8.09
C THR A 156 14.22 -0.40 7.44
N VAL A 157 15.16 0.11 8.24
CA VAL A 157 16.41 0.74 7.76
C VAL A 157 17.41 -0.29 7.28
N LEU A 158 17.55 -1.43 7.99
CA LEU A 158 18.52 -2.48 7.66
C LEU A 158 18.08 -3.36 6.49
N CYS A 159 16.76 -3.49 6.26
CA CYS A 159 16.25 -4.37 5.23
C CYS A 159 16.21 -3.70 3.85
N GLY A 160 17.21 -3.95 3.02
CA GLY A 160 17.09 -3.77 1.56
C GLY A 160 16.16 -4.82 0.94
N ALA A 161 15.91 -4.72 -0.37
CA ALA A 161 14.97 -5.57 -1.11
C ALA A 161 15.18 -7.08 -0.93
N ALA A 162 16.43 -7.54 -0.98
CA ALA A 162 16.77 -8.96 -0.82
C ALA A 162 16.55 -9.45 0.63
N ALA A 163 16.95 -8.66 1.61
CA ALA A 163 16.74 -8.96 3.02
C ALA A 163 15.25 -9.04 3.32
N ARG A 164 14.46 -8.12 2.79
CA ARG A 164 13.00 -8.09 2.97
C ARG A 164 12.31 -9.33 2.45
N ARG A 165 12.67 -9.84 1.27
CA ARG A 165 12.10 -11.09 0.73
C ARG A 165 12.30 -12.28 1.67
N ASN A 166 13.52 -12.44 2.20
CA ASN A 166 13.82 -13.51 3.14
C ASN A 166 13.09 -13.33 4.49
N MET A 167 12.99 -12.09 4.97
CA MET A 167 12.25 -11.76 6.18
C MET A 167 10.76 -11.96 6.04
N ASP A 168 10.17 -11.61 4.89
CA ASP A 168 8.76 -11.88 4.59
C ASP A 168 8.48 -13.40 4.65
N ARG A 169 9.34 -14.24 4.06
CA ARG A 169 9.21 -15.72 4.13
C ARG A 169 9.30 -16.24 5.56
N LEU A 170 10.29 -15.76 6.32
CA LEU A 170 10.43 -16.15 7.72
C LEU A 170 9.26 -15.65 8.56
N GLY A 171 8.82 -14.41 8.34
CA GLY A 171 7.68 -13.82 9.04
C GLY A 171 6.38 -14.61 8.84
N VAL A 172 6.14 -15.10 7.60
CA VAL A 172 4.99 -16.00 7.33
C VAL A 172 5.13 -17.31 8.11
N ALA A 173 6.30 -17.94 8.09
CA ALA A 173 6.52 -19.20 8.79
C ALA A 173 6.31 -19.04 10.30
N LEU A 174 6.83 -17.96 10.88
CA LEU A 174 6.66 -17.65 12.31
C LEU A 174 5.21 -17.31 12.65
N ALA A 175 4.55 -16.47 11.86
CA ALA A 175 3.15 -16.13 12.07
C ALA A 175 2.25 -17.37 11.95
N ALA A 176 2.39 -18.15 10.87
CA ALA A 176 1.58 -19.33 10.63
C ALA A 176 1.81 -20.40 11.70
N GLY A 177 3.08 -20.66 12.06
CA GLY A 177 3.43 -21.62 13.10
C GLY A 177 2.85 -21.22 14.47
N THR A 178 2.95 -19.95 14.84
CA THR A 178 2.42 -19.45 16.12
C THR A 178 0.90 -19.49 16.16
N VAL A 179 0.23 -19.06 15.09
CA VAL A 179 -1.24 -19.05 15.02
C VAL A 179 -1.79 -20.48 15.00
N LEU A 180 -1.17 -21.38 14.24
CA LEU A 180 -1.55 -22.80 14.22
C LEU A 180 -1.39 -23.43 15.61
N ALA A 181 -0.26 -23.20 16.28
CA ALA A 181 -0.04 -23.69 17.63
C ALA A 181 -1.05 -23.11 18.61
N ALA A 182 -1.33 -21.80 18.57
CA ALA A 182 -2.34 -21.17 19.40
C ALA A 182 -3.75 -21.77 19.17
N PHE A 183 -4.10 -22.06 17.92
CA PHE A 183 -5.36 -22.70 17.57
C PHE A 183 -5.46 -24.12 18.15
N VAL A 184 -4.41 -24.95 18.00
CA VAL A 184 -4.35 -26.31 18.54
C VAL A 184 -4.44 -26.30 20.07
N LEU A 185 -3.69 -25.42 20.73
CA LEU A 185 -3.74 -25.27 22.18
C LEU A 185 -5.14 -24.85 22.66
N ALA A 186 -5.78 -23.90 22.00
CA ALA A 186 -7.14 -23.48 22.33
C ALA A 186 -8.14 -24.63 22.14
N GLN A 187 -7.94 -25.50 21.14
CA GLN A 187 -8.77 -26.67 20.90
C GLN A 187 -8.60 -27.75 22.01
N GLU A 188 -7.37 -28.02 22.44
CA GLU A 188 -7.09 -28.93 23.56
C GLU A 188 -7.75 -28.45 24.85
N MET A 189 -7.75 -27.16 25.10
CA MET A 189 -8.37 -26.53 26.26
C MET A 189 -9.89 -26.65 26.22
N LEU A 190 -10.51 -26.48 25.05
CA LEU A 190 -11.94 -26.70 24.91
C LEU A 190 -12.34 -28.13 25.27
N GLY A 191 -11.53 -29.11 24.84
CA GLY A 191 -11.76 -30.55 25.21
C GLY A 191 -11.76 -30.80 26.72
N SER A 192 -10.92 -30.05 27.47
CA SER A 192 -10.83 -30.16 28.94
C SER A 192 -11.89 -29.33 29.67
N ALA A 193 -12.27 -28.17 29.14
CA ALA A 193 -13.20 -27.23 29.78
C ALA A 193 -14.69 -27.65 29.71
N LYS A 194 -15.03 -28.60 28.82
CA LYS A 194 -16.42 -29.13 28.62
C LYS A 194 -17.47 -28.02 28.38
N ILE A 195 -17.09 -26.91 27.77
CA ILE A 195 -18.01 -25.81 27.43
C ILE A 195 -18.92 -26.26 26.28
N PRO A 196 -20.25 -26.12 26.39
CA PRO A 196 -21.14 -26.47 25.29
C PRO A 196 -20.94 -25.55 24.08
N LEU A 197 -21.04 -26.13 22.89
CA LEU A 197 -20.82 -25.39 21.61
C LEU A 197 -21.77 -24.18 21.48
N THR A 198 -22.98 -24.27 21.99
CA THR A 198 -23.96 -23.19 22.01
C THR A 198 -23.49 -21.96 22.79
N GLU A 199 -22.83 -22.18 23.91
CA GLU A 199 -22.26 -21.12 24.76
C GLU A 199 -21.00 -20.52 24.09
N LEU A 200 -20.19 -21.36 23.46
CA LEU A 200 -19.02 -20.95 22.74
C LEU A 200 -19.37 -20.03 21.55
N LEU A 201 -20.43 -20.34 20.81
CA LEU A 201 -20.88 -19.58 19.63
C LEU A 201 -21.68 -18.32 19.98
N ALA A 202 -22.27 -18.26 21.17
CA ALA A 202 -23.08 -17.12 21.62
C ALA A 202 -22.22 -15.89 21.92
N PRO A 203 -22.73 -14.67 21.75
CA PRO A 203 -22.04 -13.46 22.20
C PRO A 203 -21.96 -13.43 23.74
N LYS A 204 -20.87 -12.88 24.29
CA LYS A 204 -20.77 -12.58 25.73
C LYS A 204 -21.73 -11.45 26.10
N LYS A 205 -22.14 -11.40 27.38
CA LYS A 205 -23.10 -10.39 27.90
C LYS A 205 -22.72 -8.94 27.56
N ALA A 206 -21.43 -8.62 27.48
CA ALA A 206 -20.95 -7.30 27.12
C ALA A 206 -21.26 -6.88 25.66
N GLU A 207 -21.46 -7.86 24.76
CA GLU A 207 -21.84 -7.62 23.36
C GLU A 207 -23.18 -8.34 22.99
N SER A 208 -24.07 -8.56 23.96
CA SER A 208 -25.29 -9.33 23.82
C SER A 208 -26.30 -8.81 22.79
N VAL A 209 -26.11 -7.60 22.28
CA VAL A 209 -26.94 -7.03 21.21
C VAL A 209 -26.10 -6.90 19.94
N LEU A 210 -25.96 -7.99 19.21
CA LEU A 210 -25.56 -7.94 17.79
C LEU A 210 -26.70 -7.31 16.99
N GLY A 211 -26.83 -5.99 17.09
CA GLY A 211 -27.75 -5.21 16.26
C GLY A 211 -27.31 -5.26 14.79
N TRP A 212 -28.25 -5.01 13.88
CA TRP A 212 -27.99 -4.92 12.44
C TRP A 212 -26.83 -3.96 12.12
N THR A 213 -26.63 -2.90 12.92
CA THR A 213 -25.54 -1.93 12.79
C THR A 213 -24.18 -2.57 12.96
N THR A 214 -24.03 -3.51 13.89
CA THR A 214 -22.78 -4.26 14.12
C THR A 214 -22.48 -5.17 12.93
N VAL A 215 -23.49 -5.91 12.43
CA VAL A 215 -23.33 -6.79 11.27
C VAL A 215 -23.00 -5.98 10.02
N ALA A 216 -23.69 -4.87 9.81
CA ALA A 216 -23.42 -3.95 8.69
C ALA A 216 -22.01 -3.37 8.78
N SER A 217 -21.59 -2.92 9.97
CA SER A 217 -20.22 -2.44 10.21
C SER A 217 -19.19 -3.54 9.86
N ASP A 218 -19.41 -4.77 10.33
CA ASP A 218 -18.50 -5.89 10.09
C ASP A 218 -18.42 -6.24 8.59
N ALA A 219 -19.54 -6.19 7.87
CA ALA A 219 -19.57 -6.42 6.42
C ALA A 219 -18.80 -5.35 5.63
N LEU A 220 -18.79 -4.10 6.11
CA LEU A 220 -18.10 -2.98 5.46
C LEU A 220 -16.58 -2.95 5.68
N TRP A 221 -16.03 -3.80 6.54
CA TRP A 221 -14.58 -3.98 6.67
C TRP A 221 -13.93 -4.35 5.32
N GLY A 222 -14.65 -5.11 4.50
CA GLY A 222 -14.21 -5.47 3.15
C GLY A 222 -14.02 -4.27 2.24
N VAL A 223 -14.86 -3.24 2.37
CA VAL A 223 -14.73 -2.00 1.56
C VAL A 223 -13.43 -1.28 1.89
N GLY A 224 -13.12 -1.10 3.19
CA GLY A 224 -11.83 -0.56 3.60
C GLY A 224 -10.65 -1.42 3.15
N ALA A 225 -10.80 -2.75 3.21
CA ALA A 225 -9.76 -3.69 2.78
C ALA A 225 -9.41 -3.56 1.29
N VAL A 226 -10.39 -3.25 0.42
CA VAL A 226 -10.15 -2.98 -1.02
C VAL A 226 -9.21 -1.79 -1.22
N GLY A 227 -9.19 -0.82 -0.31
CA GLY A 227 -8.34 0.37 -0.41
C GLY A 227 -6.98 0.26 0.29
N LEU A 228 -6.69 -0.84 0.97
CA LEU A 228 -5.43 -1.01 1.71
C LEU A 228 -4.23 -1.11 0.77
N VAL A 229 -3.47 -0.02 0.64
CA VAL A 229 -2.40 0.14 -0.35
C VAL A 229 -1.17 -0.74 -0.14
N ALA A 230 -0.89 -1.15 1.09
CA ALA A 230 0.25 -2.02 1.38
C ALA A 230 0.22 -3.36 0.62
N PHE A 231 -0.97 -3.85 0.28
CA PHE A 231 -1.15 -5.10 -0.46
C PHE A 231 -0.94 -4.94 -1.96
N PRO A 232 -1.62 -4.01 -2.67
CA PRO A 232 -1.38 -3.82 -4.10
C PRO A 232 0.03 -3.34 -4.40
N HIS A 233 0.65 -2.48 -3.57
CA HIS A 233 2.05 -2.08 -3.76
C HIS A 233 2.98 -3.29 -3.73
N ARG A 234 2.79 -4.20 -2.76
CA ARG A 234 3.57 -5.43 -2.70
C ARG A 234 3.35 -6.34 -3.91
N ALA A 235 2.13 -6.41 -4.41
CA ALA A 235 1.81 -7.19 -5.60
C ALA A 235 2.36 -6.53 -6.88
N LEU A 236 2.25 -5.20 -7.02
CA LEU A 236 2.81 -4.42 -8.13
C LEU A 236 4.35 -4.50 -8.19
N ALA A 237 4.99 -4.66 -7.02
CA ALA A 237 6.42 -4.84 -6.92
C ALA A 237 6.95 -6.15 -7.54
N ALA A 238 6.08 -7.11 -7.89
CA ALA A 238 6.48 -8.39 -8.49
C ALA A 238 7.21 -8.21 -9.83
N GLU A 239 8.24 -9.01 -10.06
CA GLU A 239 9.09 -8.94 -11.25
C GLU A 239 8.32 -9.17 -12.57
N ARG A 240 7.28 -10.00 -12.53
CA ARG A 240 6.48 -10.39 -13.71
C ARG A 240 4.99 -10.38 -13.36
N GLU A 241 4.15 -10.04 -14.33
CA GLU A 241 2.69 -10.06 -14.18
C GLU A 241 2.17 -11.44 -13.71
N LYS A 242 2.74 -12.52 -14.23
CA LYS A 242 2.41 -13.89 -13.81
C LYS A 242 2.71 -14.13 -12.32
N ALA A 243 3.82 -13.56 -11.80
CA ALA A 243 4.18 -13.63 -10.38
C ALA A 243 3.20 -12.82 -9.54
N MET A 244 2.82 -11.64 -9.98
CA MET A 244 1.80 -10.80 -9.35
C MET A 244 0.45 -11.53 -9.25
N ARG A 245 -0.08 -12.05 -10.37
CA ARG A 245 -1.38 -12.74 -10.41
C ARG A 245 -1.40 -14.02 -9.58
N ARG A 246 -0.37 -14.88 -9.70
CA ARG A 246 -0.28 -16.12 -8.93
C ARG A 246 0.04 -15.85 -7.47
N GLY A 247 0.99 -14.96 -7.19
CA GLY A 247 1.36 -14.54 -5.84
C GLY A 247 0.19 -13.87 -5.10
N GLY A 248 -0.59 -13.05 -5.80
CA GLY A 248 -1.82 -12.46 -5.26
C GLY A 248 -2.83 -13.51 -4.83
N ARG A 249 -3.10 -14.52 -5.68
CA ARG A 249 -4.04 -15.62 -5.34
C ARG A 249 -3.56 -16.47 -4.18
N ILE A 250 -2.29 -16.90 -4.19
CA ILE A 250 -1.70 -17.71 -3.13
C ILE A 250 -1.65 -16.91 -1.81
N GLY A 251 -1.24 -15.62 -1.88
CA GLY A 251 -1.21 -14.74 -0.72
C GLY A 251 -2.61 -14.54 -0.12
N THR A 252 -3.62 -14.30 -0.95
CA THR A 252 -5.01 -14.18 -0.50
C THR A 252 -5.51 -15.46 0.17
N ALA A 253 -5.20 -16.63 -0.40
CA ALA A 253 -5.56 -17.92 0.22
C ALA A 253 -4.84 -18.14 1.55
N ALA A 254 -3.55 -17.79 1.65
CA ALA A 254 -2.80 -17.86 2.90
C ALA A 254 -3.35 -16.91 3.97
N ILE A 255 -3.73 -15.68 3.57
CA ILE A 255 -4.37 -14.70 4.46
C ILE A 255 -5.71 -15.25 4.95
N ALA A 256 -6.54 -15.82 4.08
CA ALA A 256 -7.83 -16.40 4.46
C ALA A 256 -7.66 -17.57 5.45
N LEU A 257 -6.67 -18.44 5.24
CA LEU A 257 -6.35 -19.54 6.15
C LEU A 257 -5.89 -19.02 7.51
N LEU A 258 -4.96 -18.04 7.54
CA LEU A 258 -4.53 -17.42 8.79
C LEU A 258 -5.68 -16.73 9.53
N THR A 259 -6.54 -16.04 8.79
CA THR A 259 -7.74 -15.40 9.36
C THR A 259 -8.66 -16.43 10.01
N LEU A 260 -8.88 -17.56 9.35
CA LEU A 260 -9.70 -18.66 9.87
C LEU A 260 -9.10 -19.24 11.16
N LEU A 261 -7.79 -19.47 11.19
CA LEU A 261 -7.09 -19.98 12.37
C LEU A 261 -7.13 -18.97 13.52
N CYS A 262 -6.90 -17.68 13.25
CA CYS A 262 -7.00 -16.60 14.24
C CYS A 262 -8.42 -16.47 14.80
N ALA A 263 -9.42 -16.53 13.92
CA ALA A 263 -10.83 -16.50 14.31
C ALA A 263 -11.19 -17.69 15.19
N GLY A 264 -10.77 -18.89 14.79
CA GLY A 264 -10.95 -20.10 15.57
C GLY A 264 -10.25 -20.03 16.93
N ALA A 265 -9.00 -19.61 16.98
CA ALA A 265 -8.25 -19.43 18.23
C ALA A 265 -8.92 -18.39 19.16
N GLY A 266 -9.48 -17.30 18.61
CA GLY A 266 -10.23 -16.32 19.38
C GLY A 266 -11.52 -16.90 19.98
N LEU A 267 -12.29 -17.65 19.19
CA LEU A 267 -13.51 -18.29 19.64
C LEU A 267 -13.24 -19.36 20.71
N LEU A 268 -12.29 -20.24 20.43
CA LEU A 268 -11.89 -21.34 21.34
C LEU A 268 -11.17 -20.82 22.59
N GLY A 269 -10.52 -19.65 22.50
CA GLY A 269 -9.81 -19.00 23.60
C GLY A 269 -10.69 -18.68 24.80
N ARG A 270 -12.03 -18.71 24.66
CA ARG A 270 -12.97 -18.66 25.78
C ARG A 270 -12.79 -19.81 26.77
N ALA A 271 -12.28 -20.95 26.28
CA ALA A 271 -11.96 -22.10 27.16
C ALA A 271 -10.65 -21.86 27.92
N ALA A 272 -9.76 -21.02 27.39
CA ALA A 272 -8.51 -20.68 28.05
C ALA A 272 -8.69 -19.68 29.19
N ASP A 273 -9.46 -18.64 28.93
CA ASP A 273 -9.80 -17.61 29.92
C ASP A 273 -11.20 -17.06 29.63
N ALA A 274 -12.12 -17.30 30.56
CA ALA A 274 -13.49 -16.83 30.45
C ALA A 274 -13.70 -15.44 31.03
N THR A 275 -12.66 -14.80 31.61
CA THR A 275 -12.80 -13.59 32.44
C THR A 275 -12.62 -12.29 31.68
N LEU A 276 -12.17 -12.32 30.41
CA LEU A 276 -11.92 -11.13 29.62
C LEU A 276 -13.26 -10.47 29.22
N GLU A 277 -13.58 -9.36 29.86
CA GLU A 277 -14.83 -8.64 29.62
C GLU A 277 -14.64 -7.40 28.74
N SER A 278 -13.47 -6.76 28.82
CA SER A 278 -13.18 -5.57 28.02
C SER A 278 -12.65 -5.94 26.64
N ARG A 279 -12.91 -5.07 25.65
CA ARG A 279 -12.40 -5.26 24.28
C ARG A 279 -10.88 -5.28 24.25
N THR A 280 -10.23 -4.36 24.96
CA THR A 280 -8.77 -4.28 25.05
C THR A 280 -8.15 -5.54 25.61
N ALA A 281 -8.80 -6.17 26.61
CA ALA A 281 -8.37 -7.44 27.17
C ALA A 281 -8.61 -8.59 26.19
N ALA A 282 -9.77 -8.66 25.53
CA ALA A 282 -10.09 -9.69 24.56
C ALA A 282 -9.14 -9.70 23.35
N GLU A 283 -8.65 -8.53 22.91
CA GLU A 283 -7.67 -8.42 21.84
C GLU A 283 -6.31 -9.04 22.19
N THR A 284 -6.05 -9.36 23.47
CA THR A 284 -4.83 -10.06 23.93
C THR A 284 -5.00 -11.56 24.05
N ILE A 285 -6.14 -12.15 23.64
CA ILE A 285 -6.42 -13.57 23.84
C ILE A 285 -5.33 -14.49 23.24
N LEU A 286 -4.78 -14.18 22.07
CA LEU A 286 -3.67 -14.95 21.52
C LEU A 286 -2.42 -14.87 22.39
N ILE A 287 -2.13 -13.72 23.00
CA ILE A 287 -1.01 -13.56 23.94
C ILE A 287 -1.24 -14.49 25.12
N GLN A 288 -2.44 -14.49 25.68
CA GLN A 288 -2.76 -15.31 26.85
C GLN A 288 -2.64 -16.81 26.54
N ILE A 289 -3.13 -17.27 25.37
CA ILE A 289 -3.00 -18.68 24.96
C ILE A 289 -1.52 -19.07 24.88
N VAL A 290 -0.64 -18.25 24.28
CA VAL A 290 0.77 -18.60 24.10
C VAL A 290 1.65 -18.37 25.35
N THR A 291 1.16 -17.65 26.36
CA THR A 291 1.87 -17.36 27.62
C THR A 291 1.32 -18.10 28.83
N MET A 292 0.41 -19.06 28.63
CA MET A 292 -0.21 -19.80 29.74
C MET A 292 0.82 -20.51 30.62
N GLU A 293 0.55 -20.53 31.91
CA GLU A 293 1.41 -21.21 32.91
C GLU A 293 1.50 -22.72 32.69
N SER A 294 0.48 -23.35 32.12
CA SER A 294 0.48 -24.77 31.79
C SER A 294 1.40 -25.17 30.65
N LEU A 295 1.85 -24.22 29.86
CA LEU A 295 2.76 -24.47 28.73
C LEU A 295 4.21 -24.64 29.20
N PRO A 296 4.98 -25.56 28.60
CA PRO A 296 6.42 -25.63 28.81
C PRO A 296 7.07 -24.28 28.45
N LYS A 297 7.86 -23.72 29.37
CA LYS A 297 8.54 -22.41 29.18
C LYS A 297 9.26 -22.24 27.83
N PRO A 298 9.98 -23.26 27.29
CA PRO A 298 10.60 -23.12 25.97
C PRO A 298 9.59 -22.95 24.85
N LEU A 299 8.46 -23.67 24.89
CA LEU A 299 7.41 -23.57 23.87
C LEU A 299 6.74 -22.19 23.91
N SER A 300 6.31 -21.73 25.08
CA SER A 300 5.76 -20.39 25.26
C SER A 300 6.72 -19.31 24.75
N ALA A 301 8.04 -19.44 25.03
CA ALA A 301 9.04 -18.51 24.56
C ALA A 301 9.23 -18.51 23.02
N VAL A 302 9.09 -19.67 22.37
CA VAL A 302 9.13 -19.77 20.88
C VAL A 302 7.89 -19.11 20.29
N LEU A 303 6.71 -19.41 20.82
CA LEU A 303 5.44 -18.88 20.32
C LEU A 303 5.36 -17.35 20.49
N THR A 304 5.73 -16.85 21.64
CA THR A 304 5.79 -15.38 21.87
C THR A 304 6.82 -14.68 21.01
N ALA A 305 7.99 -15.31 20.77
CA ALA A 305 8.98 -14.80 19.84
C ALA A 305 8.43 -14.75 18.40
N GLY A 306 7.70 -15.78 17.97
CA GLY A 306 7.04 -15.82 16.67
C GLY A 306 5.99 -14.72 16.51
N LEU A 307 5.13 -14.54 17.51
CA LEU A 307 4.11 -13.50 17.54
C LEU A 307 4.73 -12.08 17.48
N THR A 308 5.73 -11.84 18.33
CA THR A 308 6.46 -10.56 18.35
C THR A 308 7.13 -10.27 17.01
N SER A 309 7.81 -11.27 16.44
CA SER A 309 8.50 -11.13 15.15
C SER A 309 7.54 -10.80 14.01
N ALA A 310 6.39 -11.47 13.95
CA ALA A 310 5.36 -11.21 12.95
C ALA A 310 4.84 -9.78 13.02
N LEU A 311 4.57 -9.28 14.23
CA LEU A 311 4.09 -7.91 14.46
C LEU A 311 5.15 -6.86 14.10
N LEU A 312 6.41 -7.06 14.51
CA LEU A 312 7.52 -6.14 14.18
C LEU A 312 7.79 -6.09 12.67
N LEU A 313 7.76 -7.24 11.99
CA LEU A 313 7.93 -7.31 10.54
C LEU A 313 6.77 -6.66 9.79
N SER A 314 5.54 -6.84 10.24
CA SER A 314 4.37 -6.17 9.69
C SER A 314 4.45 -4.65 9.86
N ALA A 315 4.78 -4.16 11.07
CA ALA A 315 4.97 -2.74 11.33
C ALA A 315 6.09 -2.14 10.46
N GLY A 316 7.25 -2.81 10.39
CA GLY A 316 8.38 -2.39 9.55
C GLY A 316 8.04 -2.38 8.06
N ALA A 317 7.22 -3.32 7.59
CA ALA A 317 6.72 -3.33 6.22
C ALA A 317 5.85 -2.09 5.93
N MET A 318 4.92 -1.75 6.83
CA MET A 318 4.07 -0.56 6.70
C MET A 318 4.88 0.74 6.75
N MET A 319 5.87 0.87 7.65
CA MET A 319 6.78 2.03 7.69
C MET A 319 7.55 2.21 6.38
N THR A 320 7.95 1.11 5.74
CA THR A 320 8.63 1.17 4.45
C THR A 320 7.69 1.64 3.34
N GLU A 321 6.44 1.18 3.33
CA GLU A 321 5.43 1.64 2.37
C GLU A 321 5.16 3.13 2.55
N VAL A 322 5.03 3.62 3.80
CA VAL A 322 4.91 5.06 4.09
C VAL A 322 6.08 5.83 3.49
N GLY A 323 7.31 5.35 3.68
CA GLY A 323 8.49 5.97 3.09
C GLY A 323 8.45 6.00 1.57
N SER A 324 8.02 4.91 0.94
CA SER A 324 7.93 4.79 -0.51
C SER A 324 6.87 5.71 -1.11
N ILE A 325 5.69 5.77 -0.51
CA ILE A 325 4.58 6.66 -0.91
C ILE A 325 5.00 8.13 -0.74
N ALA A 326 5.60 8.48 0.41
CA ALA A 326 6.05 9.84 0.67
C ALA A 326 7.08 10.34 -0.37
N ALA A 327 7.99 9.48 -0.82
CA ALA A 327 8.97 9.84 -1.83
C ALA A 327 8.38 9.85 -3.24
N TRP A 328 7.65 8.79 -3.62
CA TRP A 328 7.22 8.56 -5.00
C TRP A 328 5.90 9.24 -5.36
N ASP A 329 4.92 9.23 -4.45
CA ASP A 329 3.58 9.77 -4.71
C ASP A 329 3.38 11.19 -4.18
N ILE A 330 4.18 11.63 -3.19
CA ILE A 330 4.04 12.97 -2.62
C ILE A 330 5.20 13.86 -3.08
N ALA A 331 6.45 13.53 -2.75
CA ALA A 331 7.58 14.42 -3.01
C ALA A 331 7.87 14.58 -4.51
N LEU A 332 7.95 13.47 -5.26
CA LEU A 332 8.25 13.49 -6.69
C LEU A 332 7.27 14.37 -7.49
N PRO A 333 5.93 14.22 -7.40
CA PRO A 333 5.01 15.04 -8.18
C PRO A 333 4.95 16.51 -7.72
N LEU A 334 5.20 16.80 -6.44
CA LEU A 334 5.15 18.18 -5.91
C LEU A 334 6.42 18.96 -6.19
N THR A 335 7.60 18.34 -6.07
CA THR A 335 8.90 19.03 -6.21
C THR A 335 9.50 18.90 -7.60
N GLY A 336 9.06 17.93 -8.41
CA GLY A 336 9.69 17.57 -9.68
C GLY A 336 11.10 16.97 -9.53
N GLU A 337 11.48 16.57 -8.30
CA GLU A 337 12.81 16.04 -8.01
C GLU A 337 12.97 14.63 -8.57
N THR A 338 13.80 14.48 -9.58
CA THR A 338 14.06 13.18 -10.23
C THR A 338 15.35 12.50 -9.78
N ARG A 339 16.17 13.19 -8.97
CA ARG A 339 17.43 12.63 -8.48
C ARG A 339 17.16 11.57 -7.42
N GLU A 340 17.79 10.42 -7.57
CA GLU A 340 17.60 9.25 -6.71
C GLU A 340 17.98 9.48 -5.23
N LYS A 341 19.10 10.19 -4.98
CA LYS A 341 19.59 10.42 -3.61
C LYS A 341 18.62 11.22 -2.73
N PRO A 342 18.05 12.36 -3.19
CA PRO A 342 17.02 13.07 -2.42
C PRO A 342 15.78 12.22 -2.19
N LEU A 343 15.27 11.51 -3.20
CA LEU A 343 14.08 10.67 -3.06
C LEU A 343 14.30 9.54 -2.04
N MET A 344 15.45 8.87 -2.08
CA MET A 344 15.79 7.84 -1.08
C MET A 344 15.90 8.41 0.33
N ARG A 345 16.47 9.64 0.50
CA ARG A 345 16.50 10.32 1.80
C ARG A 345 15.11 10.67 2.30
N THR A 346 14.24 11.15 1.42
CA THR A 346 12.83 11.43 1.74
C THR A 346 12.12 10.15 2.18
N ALA A 347 12.31 9.03 1.46
CA ALA A 347 11.72 7.74 1.82
C ALA A 347 12.18 7.27 3.21
N MET A 348 13.47 7.36 3.51
CA MET A 348 14.00 6.95 4.82
C MET A 348 13.56 7.90 5.94
N GLY A 349 13.57 9.21 5.70
CA GLY A 349 13.12 10.22 6.64
C GLY A 349 11.62 10.08 6.97
N ALA A 350 10.78 9.85 5.96
CA ALA A 350 9.36 9.61 6.15
C ALA A 350 9.07 8.30 6.89
N ALA A 351 9.83 7.23 6.62
CA ALA A 351 9.73 5.98 7.37
C ALA A 351 10.12 6.17 8.86
N ALA A 352 11.18 6.93 9.14
CA ALA A 352 11.58 7.24 10.51
C ALA A 352 10.53 8.14 11.22
N LEU A 353 10.03 9.14 10.52
CA LEU A 353 8.95 10.01 11.03
C LEU A 353 7.68 9.19 11.33
N SER A 354 7.34 8.24 10.46
CA SER A 354 6.18 7.36 10.69
C SER A 354 6.32 6.51 11.94
N ALA A 355 7.52 6.06 12.29
CA ALA A 355 7.77 5.32 13.52
C ALA A 355 7.50 6.20 14.75
N VAL A 356 7.95 7.48 14.73
CA VAL A 356 7.72 8.44 15.82
C VAL A 356 6.24 8.77 15.94
N LEU A 357 5.56 9.07 14.82
CA LEU A 357 4.14 9.40 14.84
C LEU A 357 3.28 8.20 15.26
N ALA A 358 3.59 7.00 14.80
CA ALA A 358 2.90 5.78 15.21
C ALA A 358 3.12 5.49 16.72
N PHE A 359 4.33 5.72 17.23
CA PHE A 359 4.60 5.65 18.67
C PHE A 359 3.72 6.62 19.45
N VAL A 360 3.65 7.89 19.04
CA VAL A 360 2.80 8.90 19.70
C VAL A 360 1.32 8.52 19.66
N LEU A 361 0.83 8.04 18.53
CA LEU A 361 -0.57 7.59 18.39
C LEU A 361 -0.90 6.39 19.28
N ALA A 362 0.10 5.53 19.57
CA ALA A 362 -0.06 4.32 20.36
C ALA A 362 0.22 4.50 21.86
N LEU A 363 0.48 5.71 22.33
CA LEU A 363 0.81 5.99 23.76
C LEU A 363 -0.30 5.63 24.73
N ASP A 364 -1.57 5.65 24.31
CA ASP A 364 -2.68 5.24 25.18
C ASP A 364 -2.78 3.70 25.24
N PRO A 365 -2.40 3.06 26.36
CA PRO A 365 -2.41 1.61 26.50
C PRO A 365 -3.82 1.03 26.56
N ASN A 366 -4.82 1.85 26.91
CA ASN A 366 -6.21 1.43 27.08
C ASN A 366 -6.99 1.51 25.76
N ARG A 367 -6.42 2.11 24.72
CA ARG A 367 -7.07 2.23 23.42
C ARG A 367 -7.22 0.85 22.77
N PRO A 368 -8.44 0.44 22.36
CA PRO A 368 -8.65 -0.79 21.63
C PRO A 368 -7.89 -0.81 20.30
N LEU A 369 -7.33 -1.95 19.92
CA LEU A 369 -6.67 -2.13 18.62
C LEU A 369 -7.63 -1.93 17.46
N GLN A 370 -8.90 -2.29 17.67
CA GLN A 370 -9.96 -2.07 16.67
C GLN A 370 -10.08 -0.60 16.25
N ASP A 371 -9.78 0.36 17.14
CA ASP A 371 -9.86 1.77 16.81
C ASP A 371 -8.81 2.21 15.79
N TYR A 372 -7.60 1.64 15.88
CA TYR A 372 -6.55 1.88 14.88
C TYR A 372 -6.92 1.23 13.54
N ALA A 373 -7.48 0.01 13.57
CA ALA A 373 -7.95 -0.66 12.38
C ALA A 373 -9.09 0.13 11.72
N LEU A 374 -10.07 0.59 12.50
CA LEU A 374 -11.19 1.38 12.02
C LEU A 374 -10.71 2.67 11.33
N ALA A 375 -9.84 3.45 11.98
CA ALA A 375 -9.32 4.70 11.41
C ALA A 375 -8.54 4.44 10.10
N GLY A 376 -7.67 3.43 10.08
CA GLY A 376 -6.92 3.06 8.89
C GLY A 376 -7.81 2.58 7.75
N LEU A 377 -8.81 1.73 8.03
CA LEU A 377 -9.76 1.22 7.03
C LEU A 377 -10.73 2.29 6.51
N LEU A 378 -11.17 3.24 7.34
CA LEU A 378 -11.98 4.36 6.89
C LEU A 378 -11.22 5.25 5.91
N LEU A 379 -9.96 5.58 6.22
CA LEU A 379 -9.10 6.34 5.31
C LEU A 379 -8.85 5.55 4.01
N SER A 380 -8.59 4.26 4.10
CA SER A 380 -8.40 3.43 2.89
C SER A 380 -9.67 3.28 2.05
N THR A 381 -10.86 3.55 2.59
CA THR A 381 -12.10 3.62 1.80
C THR A 381 -12.04 4.70 0.71
N VAL A 382 -11.34 5.80 0.97
CA VAL A 382 -11.10 6.85 -0.04
C VAL A 382 -10.30 6.28 -1.21
N THR A 383 -9.21 5.58 -0.92
CA THR A 383 -8.42 4.87 -1.96
C THR A 383 -9.24 3.80 -2.67
N ALA A 384 -10.09 3.04 -1.94
CA ALA A 384 -10.99 2.06 -2.55
C ALA A 384 -11.94 2.70 -3.57
N ALA A 385 -12.46 3.90 -3.25
CA ALA A 385 -13.33 4.65 -4.14
C ALA A 385 -12.59 5.10 -5.42
N PHE A 386 -11.36 5.60 -5.30
CA PHE A 386 -10.51 5.93 -6.45
C PHE A 386 -10.20 4.70 -7.31
N LEU A 387 -9.81 3.58 -6.68
CA LEU A 387 -9.59 2.31 -7.36
C LEU A 387 -10.83 1.85 -8.14
N TRP A 388 -12.02 2.00 -7.54
CA TRP A 388 -13.29 1.66 -8.17
C TRP A 388 -13.61 2.56 -9.36
N ALA A 389 -13.44 3.88 -9.22
CA ALA A 389 -13.64 4.83 -10.30
C ALA A 389 -12.74 4.51 -11.50
N ARG A 390 -11.47 4.21 -11.24
CA ARG A 390 -10.51 3.84 -12.28
C ARG A 390 -10.81 2.48 -12.90
N PHE A 391 -11.20 1.52 -12.09
CA PHE A 391 -11.62 0.19 -12.55
C PHE A 391 -12.84 0.27 -13.49
N CYS A 392 -13.79 1.16 -13.21
CA CYS A 392 -14.94 1.46 -14.06
C CYS A 392 -14.60 2.37 -15.25
N ARG A 393 -13.32 2.73 -15.43
CA ARG A 393 -12.83 3.60 -16.51
C ARG A 393 -13.52 4.97 -16.56
N TRP A 394 -13.87 5.53 -15.41
CA TRP A 394 -14.37 6.90 -15.37
C TRP A 394 -13.28 7.86 -15.82
N GLU A 395 -13.67 8.86 -16.60
CA GLU A 395 -12.73 9.87 -17.03
C GLU A 395 -12.28 10.72 -15.85
N ALA A 396 -10.96 10.86 -15.74
CA ALA A 396 -10.34 11.65 -14.71
C ALA A 396 -10.61 13.13 -14.93
N CYS A 397 -11.20 13.80 -13.94
CA CYS A 397 -11.38 15.23 -13.92
C CYS A 397 -10.63 15.79 -12.70
N PRO A 398 -9.59 16.63 -12.87
CA PRO A 398 -8.78 17.12 -11.75
C PRO A 398 -9.60 17.74 -10.62
N LEU A 399 -10.60 18.56 -10.95
CA LEU A 399 -11.47 19.17 -9.95
C LEU A 399 -12.32 18.12 -9.20
N GLY A 400 -12.85 17.11 -9.93
CA GLY A 400 -13.60 16.02 -9.32
C GLY A 400 -12.75 15.14 -8.42
N GLU A 401 -11.49 14.85 -8.82
CA GLU A 401 -10.51 14.13 -8.00
C GLU A 401 -10.21 14.90 -6.71
N TRP A 402 -9.94 16.20 -6.79
CA TRP A 402 -9.67 17.06 -5.64
C TRP A 402 -10.83 17.14 -4.65
N MET A 403 -12.04 17.41 -5.16
CA MET A 403 -13.22 17.50 -4.31
C MET A 403 -13.52 16.15 -3.67
N GLY A 404 -13.45 15.06 -4.45
CA GLY A 404 -13.68 13.71 -3.94
C GLY A 404 -12.67 13.32 -2.85
N LEU A 405 -11.39 13.64 -3.08
CA LEU A 405 -10.32 13.40 -2.11
C LEU A 405 -10.55 14.18 -0.81
N GLY A 406 -10.77 15.50 -0.92
CA GLY A 406 -10.94 16.36 0.25
C GLY A 406 -12.16 16.00 1.08
N LEU A 407 -13.32 15.82 0.43
CA LEU A 407 -14.57 15.46 1.12
C LEU A 407 -14.52 14.05 1.72
N GLY A 408 -13.98 13.08 0.97
CA GLY A 408 -13.83 11.70 1.46
C GLY A 408 -12.88 11.59 2.64
N ALA A 409 -11.72 12.24 2.56
CA ALA A 409 -10.74 12.26 3.65
C ALA A 409 -11.28 12.99 4.89
N ALA A 410 -11.94 14.13 4.72
CA ALA A 410 -12.57 14.86 5.83
C ALA A 410 -13.67 14.02 6.50
N ALA A 411 -14.48 13.30 5.72
CA ALA A 411 -15.48 12.38 6.26
C ALA A 411 -14.84 11.23 7.04
N ALA A 412 -13.78 10.62 6.52
CA ALA A 412 -13.08 9.52 7.18
C ALA A 412 -12.45 9.95 8.51
N VAL A 413 -11.75 11.09 8.52
CA VAL A 413 -11.15 11.67 9.73
C VAL A 413 -12.24 12.09 10.73
N GLY A 414 -13.27 12.80 10.27
CA GLY A 414 -14.39 13.22 11.10
C GLY A 414 -15.09 12.03 11.76
N TRP A 415 -15.36 10.96 10.99
CA TRP A 415 -15.98 9.74 11.52
C TRP A 415 -15.12 9.05 12.57
N ALA A 416 -13.81 8.98 12.35
CA ALA A 416 -12.87 8.36 13.28
C ALA A 416 -12.66 9.17 14.57
N LEU A 417 -12.76 10.50 14.50
CA LEU A 417 -12.51 11.39 15.65
C LEU A 417 -13.75 11.65 16.50
N ILE A 418 -14.95 11.71 15.91
CA ILE A 418 -16.17 12.02 16.62
C ILE A 418 -16.66 10.77 17.38
N PRO A 419 -16.78 10.82 18.73
CA PRO A 419 -17.16 9.64 19.52
C PRO A 419 -18.52 9.05 19.15
N ALA A 420 -19.51 9.89 18.81
CA ALA A 420 -20.84 9.45 18.44
C ALA A 420 -20.88 8.64 17.14
N THR A 421 -20.13 9.05 16.11
CA THR A 421 -20.07 8.33 14.82
C THR A 421 -19.23 7.07 14.91
N ARG A 422 -18.21 7.07 15.77
CA ARG A 422 -17.31 5.93 16.00
C ARG A 422 -18.06 4.70 16.54
N LEU A 423 -19.17 4.88 17.25
CA LEU A 423 -20.04 3.79 17.72
C LEU A 423 -20.64 2.98 16.56
N PHE A 424 -20.81 3.57 15.39
CA PHE A 424 -21.33 2.93 14.18
C PHE A 424 -20.23 2.20 13.38
N GLY A 425 -18.97 2.25 13.82
CA GLY A 425 -17.86 1.51 13.21
C GLY A 425 -17.66 1.81 11.72
N MET A 426 -17.51 0.76 10.92
CA MET A 426 -17.28 0.86 9.47
C MET A 426 -18.49 1.30 8.64
N ILE A 427 -19.66 1.56 9.22
CA ILE A 427 -20.77 2.18 8.48
C ILE A 427 -20.34 3.53 7.88
N GLY A 428 -19.38 4.21 8.50
CA GLY A 428 -18.71 5.39 7.95
C GLY A 428 -18.05 5.21 6.60
N ALA A 429 -17.76 3.98 6.19
CA ALA A 429 -17.24 3.70 4.85
C ALA A 429 -18.21 4.12 3.74
N ILE A 430 -19.54 4.06 4.00
CA ILE A 430 -20.55 4.46 3.02
C ILE A 430 -20.46 5.96 2.70
N PRO A 431 -20.60 6.89 3.67
CA PRO A 431 -20.46 8.30 3.37
C PRO A 431 -19.06 8.67 2.86
N CYS A 432 -17.99 8.04 3.35
CA CYS A 432 -16.64 8.28 2.83
C CYS A 432 -16.51 7.91 1.34
N ALA A 433 -17.01 6.73 0.95
CA ALA A 433 -17.00 6.31 -0.45
C ALA A 433 -17.88 7.20 -1.33
N LEU A 434 -19.09 7.52 -0.89
CA LEU A 434 -20.01 8.38 -1.64
C LEU A 434 -19.44 9.79 -1.83
N LEU A 435 -18.93 10.41 -0.78
CA LEU A 435 -18.34 11.75 -0.86
C LEU A 435 -17.06 11.77 -1.71
N THR A 436 -16.38 10.64 -1.85
CA THR A 436 -15.24 10.50 -2.76
C THR A 436 -15.70 10.31 -4.21
N LEU A 437 -16.71 9.47 -4.47
CA LEU A 437 -17.13 9.08 -5.82
C LEU A 437 -18.05 10.11 -6.50
N LEU A 438 -18.98 10.71 -5.74
CA LEU A 438 -19.98 11.61 -6.33
C LEU A 438 -19.37 12.83 -7.03
N PRO A 439 -18.39 13.56 -6.44
CA PRO A 439 -17.74 14.67 -7.14
C PRO A 439 -17.04 14.22 -8.42
N GLN A 440 -16.33 13.08 -8.39
CA GLN A 440 -15.66 12.54 -9.57
C GLN A 440 -16.65 12.24 -10.71
N LEU A 441 -17.77 11.60 -10.37
CA LEU A 441 -18.80 11.24 -11.34
C LEU A 441 -19.53 12.46 -11.91
N LEU A 442 -19.99 13.37 -11.04
CA LEU A 442 -20.83 14.51 -11.43
C LEU A 442 -20.04 15.56 -12.20
N ILE A 443 -18.85 15.92 -11.72
CA ILE A 443 -17.99 16.91 -12.35
C ILE A 443 -17.39 16.34 -13.63
N GLY A 444 -16.97 15.07 -13.65
CA GLY A 444 -16.48 14.40 -14.85
C GLY A 444 -17.51 14.43 -15.98
N ARG A 445 -18.78 14.04 -15.69
CA ARG A 445 -19.86 14.10 -16.68
C ARG A 445 -20.21 15.52 -17.13
N TRP A 446 -20.11 16.48 -16.24
CA TRP A 446 -20.38 17.89 -16.59
C TRP A 446 -19.30 18.46 -17.51
N THR A 447 -18.02 18.18 -17.24
CA THR A 447 -16.89 18.61 -18.07
C THR A 447 -16.92 17.96 -19.45
N GLN A 448 -17.27 16.67 -19.56
CA GLN A 448 -17.48 15.98 -20.84
C GLN A 448 -18.55 16.63 -21.68
N LYS A 449 -19.75 16.85 -21.11
CA LYS A 449 -20.85 17.52 -21.82
C LYS A 449 -20.49 18.91 -22.29
N LYS A 450 -19.65 19.63 -21.51
CA LYS A 450 -19.17 20.96 -21.91
C LYS A 450 -18.17 20.89 -23.06
N ALA A 451 -17.27 19.88 -23.03
CA ALA A 451 -16.32 19.64 -24.12
C ALA A 451 -17.02 19.20 -25.41
N GLU A 452 -18.01 18.29 -25.33
CA GLU A 452 -18.81 17.86 -26.47
C GLU A 452 -19.58 19.03 -27.11
N LYS A 453 -20.19 19.91 -26.28
CA LYS A 453 -20.86 21.11 -26.78
C LYS A 453 -19.91 22.10 -27.43
N ALA A 454 -18.69 22.24 -26.88
CA ALA A 454 -17.66 23.10 -27.48
C ALA A 454 -17.17 22.53 -28.82
N ALA A 455 -16.96 21.21 -28.90
CA ALA A 455 -16.61 20.55 -30.16
C ALA A 455 -17.72 20.69 -31.22
N GLN A 456 -18.98 20.48 -30.85
CA GLN A 456 -20.13 20.68 -31.76
C GLN A 456 -20.29 22.14 -32.18
N ALA A 457 -19.91 23.10 -31.33
CA ALA A 457 -19.94 24.52 -31.69
C ALA A 457 -18.81 24.90 -32.67
N SER A 458 -17.66 24.23 -32.58
CA SER A 458 -16.55 24.42 -33.52
C SER A 458 -16.74 23.67 -34.84
N GLU A 459 -17.55 22.62 -34.87
CA GLU A 459 -17.93 21.89 -36.09
C GLU A 459 -19.11 22.51 -36.86
N LYS A 460 -19.83 23.49 -36.28
CA LYS A 460 -20.79 24.25 -37.07
C LYS A 460 -20.01 25.04 -38.12
N PRO A 461 -20.18 24.73 -39.42
CA PRO A 461 -19.50 25.52 -40.44
C PRO A 461 -19.96 26.94 -40.26
N GLU A 462 -19.00 27.83 -40.01
CA GLU A 462 -19.21 29.25 -40.14
C GLU A 462 -19.78 29.44 -41.55
N LYS A 463 -21.01 29.96 -41.64
CA LYS A 463 -21.56 30.38 -42.92
C LYS A 463 -20.67 31.55 -43.38
N THR A 464 -19.51 31.22 -43.88
CA THR A 464 -18.69 32.17 -44.61
C THR A 464 -19.40 32.44 -45.91
N ASP A 465 -19.76 33.69 -46.12
CA ASP A 465 -20.33 34.17 -47.40
C ASP A 465 -19.41 33.74 -48.54
N GLU A 466 -19.96 32.99 -49.50
CA GLU A 466 -19.23 32.47 -50.68
C GLU A 466 -18.33 33.51 -51.39
N PRO A 467 -18.62 34.85 -51.39
CA PRO A 467 -17.75 35.80 -52.08
C PRO A 467 -16.40 36.10 -51.40
N GLU A 468 -16.23 35.79 -50.10
CA GLU A 468 -14.92 35.93 -49.42
C GLU A 468 -14.02 34.72 -49.63
N ARG A 469 -14.58 33.55 -49.86
CA ARG A 469 -13.85 32.31 -50.10
C ARG A 469 -13.17 32.29 -51.48
N GLU A 470 -13.85 32.81 -52.51
CA GLU A 470 -13.31 32.95 -53.85
C GLU A 470 -12.13 33.93 -53.91
N LYS A 471 -12.19 35.03 -53.14
CA LYS A 471 -11.04 35.95 -52.99
C LYS A 471 -9.91 35.41 -52.15
N ALA A 472 -10.18 34.52 -51.19
CA ALA A 472 -9.15 33.87 -50.39
C ALA A 472 -8.45 32.74 -51.16
N GLU A 473 -9.16 32.03 -52.03
CA GLU A 473 -8.57 31.03 -52.92
C GLU A 473 -7.70 31.70 -54.03
N GLU A 474 -8.16 32.81 -54.63
CA GLU A 474 -7.33 33.60 -55.58
C GLU A 474 -6.08 34.18 -54.91
N ALA A 475 -6.15 34.61 -53.64
CA ALA A 475 -5.00 35.10 -52.91
C ALA A 475 -4.01 33.97 -52.52
N ALA A 476 -4.54 32.78 -52.19
CA ALA A 476 -3.72 31.60 -51.87
C ALA A 476 -3.01 31.05 -53.11
N GLU A 477 -3.67 30.98 -54.28
CA GLU A 477 -3.02 30.59 -55.52
C GLU A 477 -1.91 31.59 -55.94
N ALA A 478 -2.10 32.90 -55.70
CA ALA A 478 -1.07 33.89 -55.95
C ALA A 478 0.12 33.75 -55.00
N GLU A 479 -0.11 33.40 -53.75
CA GLU A 479 0.96 33.19 -52.75
C GLU A 479 1.75 31.87 -53.01
N GLU A 480 1.09 30.82 -53.49
CA GLU A 480 1.73 29.57 -53.88
C GLU A 480 2.67 29.77 -55.10
N VAL A 481 2.26 30.55 -56.10
CA VAL A 481 3.08 30.87 -57.27
C VAL A 481 4.29 31.74 -56.87
N TRP A 482 4.16 32.61 -55.88
CA TRP A 482 5.30 33.36 -55.34
C TRP A 482 6.24 32.51 -54.53
N ALA A 483 5.74 31.54 -53.76
CA ALA A 483 6.57 30.62 -52.97
C ALA A 483 7.38 29.67 -53.88
N GLU A 484 6.77 29.16 -54.97
CA GLU A 484 7.51 28.34 -55.96
C GLU A 484 8.62 29.13 -56.66
N ALA A 485 8.38 30.43 -56.94
CA ALA A 485 9.41 31.26 -57.55
C ALA A 485 10.57 31.60 -56.59
N GLU A 486 10.31 31.69 -55.29
CA GLU A 486 11.34 31.92 -54.27
C GLU A 486 12.17 30.64 -54.02
N GLU A 487 11.54 29.47 -54.06
CA GLU A 487 12.22 28.16 -53.90
C GLU A 487 13.15 27.85 -55.10
N GLU A 488 12.77 28.24 -56.35
CA GLU A 488 13.63 28.15 -57.52
C GLU A 488 14.84 29.08 -57.43
N LEU A 489 14.70 30.26 -56.79
CA LEU A 489 15.81 31.19 -56.59
C LEU A 489 16.80 30.66 -55.54
N ASP A 490 16.30 30.09 -54.44
CA ASP A 490 17.13 29.57 -53.36
C ASP A 490 17.92 28.32 -53.82
N GLN A 491 17.33 27.45 -54.64
CA GLN A 491 18.02 26.28 -55.20
C GLN A 491 19.15 26.65 -56.17
N THR A 492 19.06 27.81 -56.81
CA THR A 492 20.15 28.30 -57.66
C THR A 492 21.29 28.93 -56.87
N GLU A 493 21.04 29.51 -55.69
CA GLU A 493 22.09 29.97 -54.78
C GLU A 493 22.81 28.82 -54.06
N GLU A 494 22.05 27.80 -53.59
CA GLU A 494 22.64 26.64 -52.91
C GLU A 494 23.56 25.81 -53.81
N THR A 495 23.23 25.70 -55.11
CA THR A 495 24.10 25.04 -56.10
C THR A 495 25.37 25.81 -56.41
N ALA A 496 25.36 27.13 -56.24
CA ALA A 496 26.56 27.97 -56.42
C ALA A 496 27.52 27.84 -55.19
N GLU A 497 26.99 27.80 -53.94
CA GLU A 497 27.82 27.63 -52.74
C GLU A 497 28.43 26.21 -52.64
N VAL A 498 27.74 25.17 -53.11
CA VAL A 498 28.27 23.80 -53.10
C VAL A 498 29.44 23.64 -54.07
N HIS A 499 29.45 24.39 -55.20
CA HIS A 499 30.58 24.36 -56.11
C HIS A 499 31.80 25.15 -55.58
N GLU A 500 31.59 26.18 -54.77
CA GLU A 500 32.68 26.95 -54.17
C GLU A 500 33.35 26.21 -53.00
N ASN A 501 32.57 25.46 -52.18
CA ASN A 501 33.09 24.64 -51.10
C ASN A 501 33.81 23.38 -51.57
N ALA A 502 33.40 22.75 -52.69
CA ALA A 502 34.09 21.60 -53.27
C ALA A 502 35.48 21.95 -53.81
N ALA A 503 35.66 23.14 -54.31
CA ALA A 503 36.96 23.64 -54.75
C ALA A 503 37.93 24.00 -53.60
N ALA A 504 37.39 24.27 -52.40
CA ALA A 504 38.19 24.56 -51.21
C ALA A 504 38.67 23.26 -50.51
N GLU A 505 37.86 22.18 -50.55
CA GLU A 505 38.21 20.88 -49.94
C GLU A 505 39.28 20.12 -50.75
N GLU A 506 39.32 20.25 -52.09
CA GLU A 506 40.41 19.68 -52.92
C GLU A 506 41.76 20.32 -52.67
N ALA A 507 41.81 21.58 -52.21
CA ALA A 507 43.06 22.28 -51.89
C ALA A 507 43.66 21.89 -50.52
N GLU A 508 42.82 21.42 -49.59
CA GLU A 508 43.26 20.99 -48.22
C GLU A 508 43.68 19.50 -48.15
N ALA A 509 43.23 18.67 -49.07
CA ALA A 509 43.54 17.24 -49.12
C ALA A 509 44.95 16.94 -49.64
N GLU A 510 45.62 17.87 -50.31
CA GLU A 510 46.97 17.71 -50.87
C GLU A 510 48.11 18.04 -49.87
N ALA A 511 47.78 18.46 -48.62
CA ALA A 511 48.73 18.92 -47.59
C ALA A 511 48.95 17.95 -46.40
N ALA A 512 48.38 16.76 -46.36
CA ALA A 512 48.52 15.83 -45.24
C ALA A 512 48.91 14.42 -45.68
N GLU A 513 50.19 14.16 -45.94
CA GLU A 513 50.77 12.82 -45.85
C GLU A 513 51.43 12.55 -44.49
N PRO A 514 51.38 11.31 -43.97
CA PRO A 514 51.74 11.00 -42.60
C PRO A 514 53.19 10.51 -42.48
N THR A 515 53.83 10.86 -41.37
CA THR A 515 55.07 10.23 -40.89
C THR A 515 54.72 9.15 -39.84
N GLU A 516 55.18 7.98 -40.13
CA GLU A 516 55.29 6.79 -39.21
C GLU A 516 56.35 7.01 -38.13
N GLU A 517 56.14 6.23 -37.07
CA GLU A 517 57.06 5.73 -36.03
C GLU A 517 56.54 6.10 -34.64
N GLU A 518 56.50 5.30 -33.62
CA GLU A 518 57.22 4.08 -33.25
C GLU A 518 56.57 3.40 -32.00
N LYS A 519 56.53 2.09 -31.99
CA LYS A 519 56.50 1.13 -30.89
C LYS A 519 56.81 1.64 -29.48
N THR A 520 56.14 1.13 -28.42
CA THR A 520 56.61 -0.01 -27.61
C THR A 520 55.75 -0.21 -26.34
N ASN A 521 55.43 -1.44 -26.05
CA ASN A 521 55.47 -2.21 -24.79
C ASN A 521 55.13 -1.57 -23.43
N GLY A 522 54.28 -2.26 -22.73
CA GLY A 522 54.16 -2.20 -21.27
C GLY A 522 53.07 -3.05 -20.66
N SER A 523 53.23 -4.35 -20.66
CA SER A 523 52.58 -5.28 -19.72
C SER A 523 52.86 -4.87 -18.29
N PHE A 524 51.89 -4.90 -17.39
CA PHE A 524 52.06 -5.40 -16.02
C PHE A 524 50.70 -5.82 -15.40
N ASP A 525 50.70 -7.04 -14.90
CA ASP A 525 49.73 -7.66 -14.00
C ASP A 525 49.63 -6.90 -12.66
N LEU A 526 48.42 -6.81 -12.12
CA LEU A 526 48.06 -7.30 -10.78
C LEU A 526 46.58 -7.12 -10.54
#